data_2e1ce945652a1dd4f2ddfd5fd86c8356
#
_entry.id   2e1ce945652a1dd4f2ddfd5fd86c8356
#
_cell.length_a   1.000
_cell.length_b   1.000
_cell.length_c   1.000
_cell.angle_alpha   90.00
_cell.angle_beta   90.00
_cell.angle_gamma   90.00
#
_symmetry.space_group_name_H-M   'P 1'
#
loop_
_entity.id
_entity.type
_entity.pdbx_description
1 polymer ?
#
loop_
_entity_poly.entity_id
_entity_poly.type
_entity_poly.pdbx_seq_one_letter_code
_entity_poly.pdbx_strand_id
1 'polypeptide(L)'
;MKKLALPIAVTALLISIGSFYYLQSTSDQVYVDVNKLLDGYKRTKIVRAQFEEKAKTLNANVDSLLVDWQDELKLYEKERSKMSKKELELKQELLGNKQQQINNYQQAIQKQIKEEDKKATQTVINDINDYVKAYGKKQGHQIIFGASGSGNIMYANEASDLTQDVLEGLNSEFEGP
;
A
#
# COMPACT_ATOMS: atom_id res chain seq x y z
N MET A 1 67.96 -15.46 -15.01
CA MET A 1 66.64 -14.98 -15.50
C MET A 1 65.52 -16.03 -15.36
N LYS A 2 65.80 -17.35 -15.53
CA LYS A 2 64.73 -18.40 -15.42
C LYS A 2 64.17 -18.61 -14.01
N LYS A 3 64.90 -18.24 -12.93
CA LYS A 3 64.44 -18.44 -11.52
C LYS A 3 63.38 -17.44 -11.03
N LEU A 4 63.19 -16.30 -11.74
CA LEU A 4 62.17 -15.28 -11.41
C LEU A 4 60.85 -15.43 -12.24
N ALA A 5 60.90 -16.19 -13.32
CA ALA A 5 59.74 -16.36 -14.20
C ALA A 5 58.60 -17.18 -13.52
N LEU A 6 58.95 -18.19 -12.72
CA LEU A 6 57.94 -19.02 -12.03
C LEU A 6 57.13 -18.24 -10.98
N PRO A 7 57.75 -17.49 -10.03
CA PRO A 7 56.96 -16.71 -9.07
C PRO A 7 56.11 -15.62 -9.70
N ILE A 8 56.57 -14.97 -10.79
CA ILE A 8 55.82 -13.96 -11.54
C ILE A 8 54.60 -14.60 -12.23
N ALA A 9 54.74 -15.80 -12.81
CA ALA A 9 53.64 -16.51 -13.44
C ALA A 9 52.57 -16.92 -12.41
N VAL A 10 52.96 -17.38 -11.21
CA VAL A 10 52.05 -17.75 -10.13
C VAL A 10 51.28 -16.52 -9.60
N THR A 11 51.97 -15.39 -9.40
CA THR A 11 51.30 -14.16 -8.94
C THR A 11 50.35 -13.60 -10.00
N ALA A 12 50.71 -13.64 -11.29
CA ALA A 12 49.83 -13.25 -12.38
C ALA A 12 48.55 -14.15 -12.45
N LEU A 13 48.72 -15.45 -12.26
CA LEU A 13 47.60 -16.41 -12.22
C LEU A 13 46.65 -16.12 -11.04
N LEU A 14 47.17 -15.86 -9.84
CA LEU A 14 46.37 -15.53 -8.66
C LEU A 14 45.62 -14.21 -8.84
N ILE A 15 46.27 -13.18 -9.43
CA ILE A 15 45.62 -11.92 -9.75
C ILE A 15 44.54 -12.11 -10.82
N SER A 16 44.78 -12.94 -11.84
CA SER A 16 43.80 -13.25 -12.89
C SER A 16 42.59 -13.97 -12.33
N ILE A 17 42.76 -14.97 -11.45
CA ILE A 17 41.69 -15.66 -10.78
C ILE A 17 40.91 -14.70 -9.86
N GLY A 18 41.61 -13.88 -9.07
CA GLY A 18 41.00 -12.87 -8.22
C GLY A 18 40.18 -11.84 -9.00
N SER A 19 40.73 -11.36 -10.14
CA SER A 19 40.02 -10.44 -11.02
C SER A 19 38.80 -11.09 -11.70
N PHE A 20 38.89 -12.36 -12.07
CA PHE A 20 37.77 -13.11 -12.64
C PHE A 20 36.61 -13.25 -11.61
N TYR A 21 36.94 -13.63 -10.37
CA TYR A 21 35.95 -13.67 -9.29
C TYR A 21 35.37 -12.28 -8.99
N TYR A 22 36.17 -11.25 -8.99
CA TYR A 22 35.72 -9.88 -8.74
C TYR A 22 34.82 -9.36 -9.86
N LEU A 23 35.12 -9.63 -11.15
CA LEU A 23 34.28 -9.28 -12.27
C LEU A 23 32.97 -10.08 -12.33
N GLN A 24 32.98 -11.32 -11.89
CA GLN A 24 31.76 -12.16 -11.82
C GLN A 24 30.85 -11.77 -10.65
N SER A 25 31.40 -11.08 -9.64
CA SER A 25 30.65 -10.48 -8.52
C SER A 25 30.04 -9.09 -8.86
N THR A 26 30.17 -8.62 -10.13
CA THR A 26 29.65 -7.30 -10.50
C THR A 26 28.15 -7.32 -10.70
N SER A 27 27.50 -6.65 -9.77
CA SER A 27 26.13 -6.10 -9.77
C SER A 27 25.07 -7.03 -10.38
N ASP A 28 24.61 -7.98 -9.58
CA ASP A 28 23.33 -8.62 -9.82
C ASP A 28 22.26 -7.53 -9.79
N GLN A 29 21.85 -7.10 -10.98
CA GLN A 29 20.68 -6.26 -11.13
C GLN A 29 19.45 -7.16 -10.98
N VAL A 30 18.81 -7.05 -9.83
CA VAL A 30 17.67 -7.88 -9.47
C VAL A 30 16.44 -7.00 -9.27
N TYR A 31 15.27 -7.59 -9.35
CA TYR A 31 14.02 -6.88 -9.16
C TYR A 31 12.99 -7.69 -8.39
N VAL A 32 11.99 -6.97 -7.90
CA VAL A 32 10.76 -7.54 -7.33
C VAL A 32 9.55 -6.93 -8.03
N ASP A 33 8.53 -7.72 -8.28
CA ASP A 33 7.22 -7.24 -8.77
C ASP A 33 6.42 -6.72 -7.57
N VAL A 34 6.33 -5.39 -7.47
CA VAL A 34 5.66 -4.70 -6.36
C VAL A 34 4.17 -5.08 -6.27
N ASN A 35 3.49 -5.27 -7.42
CA ASN A 35 2.09 -5.64 -7.44
C ASN A 35 1.89 -7.07 -6.89
N LYS A 36 2.75 -8.01 -7.32
CA LYS A 36 2.70 -9.38 -6.79
C LYS A 36 3.03 -9.41 -5.29
N LEU A 37 3.97 -8.60 -4.83
CA LEU A 37 4.26 -8.50 -3.39
C LEU A 37 3.05 -7.96 -2.62
N LEU A 38 2.42 -6.87 -3.10
CA LEU A 38 1.23 -6.31 -2.49
C LEU A 38 0.06 -7.31 -2.43
N ASP A 39 -0.18 -8.04 -3.53
CA ASP A 39 -1.28 -8.99 -3.62
C ASP A 39 -1.03 -10.29 -2.81
N GLY A 40 0.22 -10.72 -2.76
CA GLY A 40 0.62 -11.96 -2.10
C GLY A 40 0.93 -11.82 -0.61
N TYR A 41 1.22 -10.61 -0.13
CA TYR A 41 1.56 -10.37 1.27
C TYR A 41 0.33 -10.53 2.18
N LYS A 42 0.40 -11.44 3.14
CA LYS A 42 -0.73 -11.79 4.02
C LYS A 42 -1.25 -10.60 4.83
N ARG A 43 -0.35 -9.73 5.27
CA ARG A 43 -0.72 -8.52 6.00
C ARG A 43 -1.55 -7.56 5.16
N THR A 44 -1.36 -7.51 3.84
CA THR A 44 -2.18 -6.69 2.94
C THR A 44 -3.67 -7.03 3.09
N LYS A 45 -3.99 -8.33 3.11
CA LYS A 45 -5.38 -8.80 3.25
C LYS A 45 -6.00 -8.37 4.58
N ILE A 46 -5.22 -8.45 5.66
CA ILE A 46 -5.67 -8.05 7.01
C ILE A 46 -5.91 -6.54 7.08
N VAL A 47 -4.94 -5.75 6.62
CA VAL A 47 -5.03 -4.28 6.61
C VAL A 47 -6.19 -3.81 5.74
N ARG A 48 -6.39 -4.44 4.56
CA ARG A 48 -7.52 -4.14 3.68
C ARG A 48 -8.86 -4.48 4.32
N ALA A 49 -8.99 -5.65 4.96
CA ALA A 49 -10.21 -6.03 5.68
C ALA A 49 -10.54 -5.08 6.84
N GLN A 50 -9.53 -4.65 7.60
CA GLN A 50 -9.71 -3.66 8.67
C GLN A 50 -10.16 -2.30 8.11
N PHE A 51 -9.58 -1.87 7.00
CA PHE A 51 -9.99 -0.64 6.32
C PHE A 51 -11.43 -0.73 5.80
N GLU A 52 -11.81 -1.84 5.14
CA GLU A 52 -13.16 -2.06 4.61
C GLU A 52 -14.22 -2.02 5.73
N GLU A 53 -13.96 -2.66 6.88
CA GLU A 53 -14.86 -2.63 8.02
C GLU A 53 -15.01 -1.23 8.61
N LYS A 54 -13.91 -0.49 8.71
CA LYS A 54 -13.92 0.92 9.14
C LYS A 54 -14.70 1.80 8.18
N ALA A 55 -14.47 1.65 6.87
CA ALA A 55 -15.17 2.41 5.83
C ALA A 55 -16.68 2.10 5.84
N LYS A 56 -17.06 0.83 6.02
CA LYS A 56 -18.44 0.39 6.16
C LYS A 56 -19.12 1.06 7.36
N THR A 57 -18.47 1.07 8.52
CA THR A 57 -18.97 1.73 9.72
C THR A 57 -19.18 3.23 9.52
N LEU A 58 -18.22 3.91 8.88
CA LEU A 58 -18.31 5.34 8.60
C LEU A 58 -19.47 5.65 7.64
N ASN A 59 -19.66 4.84 6.59
CA ASN A 59 -20.77 5.01 5.65
C ASN A 59 -22.12 4.71 6.32
N ALA A 60 -22.22 3.67 7.15
CA ALA A 60 -23.46 3.35 7.87
C ALA A 60 -23.93 4.49 8.78
N ASN A 61 -23.00 5.24 9.38
CA ASN A 61 -23.34 6.43 10.15
C ASN A 61 -23.98 7.53 9.29
N VAL A 62 -23.43 7.74 8.06
CA VAL A 62 -24.01 8.69 7.10
C VAL A 62 -25.40 8.25 6.67
N ASP A 63 -25.56 6.97 6.33
CA ASP A 63 -26.83 6.39 5.89
C ASP A 63 -27.89 6.52 6.98
N SER A 64 -27.55 6.28 8.25
CA SER A 64 -28.48 6.47 9.39
C SER A 64 -28.96 7.91 9.49
N LEU A 65 -28.05 8.88 9.38
CA LEU A 65 -28.42 10.31 9.42
C LEU A 65 -29.33 10.73 8.24
N LEU A 66 -29.09 10.15 7.06
CA LEU A 66 -29.96 10.38 5.89
C LEU A 66 -31.35 9.79 6.09
N VAL A 67 -31.46 8.58 6.65
CA VAL A 67 -32.76 7.95 6.95
C VAL A 67 -33.53 8.78 7.98
N ASP A 68 -32.87 9.18 9.07
CA ASP A 68 -33.48 10.01 10.11
C ASP A 68 -34.00 11.34 9.53
N TRP A 69 -33.23 11.99 8.67
CA TRP A 69 -33.65 13.21 8.01
C TRP A 69 -34.83 12.99 7.06
N GLN A 70 -34.83 11.90 6.29
CA GLN A 70 -35.93 11.55 5.39
C GLN A 70 -37.23 11.28 6.18
N ASP A 71 -37.17 10.64 7.33
CA ASP A 71 -38.31 10.37 8.17
C ASP A 71 -38.86 11.65 8.83
N GLU A 72 -37.98 12.57 9.24
CA GLU A 72 -38.40 13.89 9.70
C GLU A 72 -39.07 14.69 8.57
N LEU A 73 -38.59 14.59 7.34
CA LEU A 73 -39.18 15.24 6.16
C LEU A 73 -40.58 14.68 5.86
N LYS A 74 -40.75 13.35 5.89
CA LYS A 74 -42.08 12.69 5.73
C LYS A 74 -43.08 13.14 6.81
N LEU A 75 -42.58 13.24 8.04
CA LEU A 75 -43.42 13.72 9.15
C LEU A 75 -43.83 15.16 8.94
N TYR A 76 -42.92 16.03 8.56
CA TYR A 76 -43.22 17.42 8.22
C TYR A 76 -44.24 17.52 7.09
N GLU A 77 -44.13 16.78 6.01
CA GLU A 77 -45.09 16.78 4.91
C GLU A 77 -46.50 16.36 5.35
N LYS A 78 -46.58 15.40 6.26
CA LYS A 78 -47.86 14.92 6.82
C LYS A 78 -48.54 15.96 7.73
N GLU A 79 -47.76 16.75 8.47
CA GLU A 79 -48.27 17.64 9.51
C GLU A 79 -48.35 19.11 9.06
N ARG A 80 -47.70 19.49 7.95
CA ARG A 80 -47.60 20.89 7.50
C ARG A 80 -48.93 21.61 7.35
N SER A 81 -50.03 20.90 7.01
CA SER A 81 -51.34 21.48 6.85
C SER A 81 -51.99 21.98 8.17
N LYS A 82 -51.45 21.53 9.31
CA LYS A 82 -51.91 21.86 10.67
C LYS A 82 -51.05 22.94 11.33
N MET A 83 -49.93 23.29 10.73
CA MET A 83 -48.94 24.21 11.28
C MET A 83 -49.28 25.65 10.97
N SER A 84 -48.99 26.56 11.90
CA SER A 84 -49.02 27.99 11.66
C SER A 84 -47.90 28.40 10.70
N LYS A 85 -48.01 29.59 10.07
CA LYS A 85 -47.01 30.12 9.15
C LYS A 85 -45.61 30.17 9.78
N LYS A 86 -45.51 30.59 11.04
CA LYS A 86 -44.25 30.66 11.77
C LYS A 86 -43.64 29.26 12.06
N GLU A 87 -44.43 28.28 12.38
CA GLU A 87 -43.99 26.91 12.59
C GLU A 87 -43.49 26.29 11.26
N LEU A 88 -44.16 26.55 10.15
CA LEU A 88 -43.69 26.11 8.82
C LEU A 88 -42.33 26.67 8.47
N GLU A 89 -42.13 28.00 8.63
CA GLU A 89 -40.86 28.66 8.38
C GLU A 89 -39.74 28.07 9.22
N LEU A 90 -39.94 27.93 10.53
CA LEU A 90 -38.93 27.36 11.44
C LEU A 90 -38.63 25.90 11.10
N LYS A 91 -39.64 25.09 10.76
CA LYS A 91 -39.43 23.68 10.43
C LYS A 91 -38.70 23.50 9.11
N GLN A 92 -39.00 24.34 8.09
CA GLN A 92 -38.31 24.36 6.82
C GLN A 92 -36.82 24.74 7.01
N GLU A 93 -36.56 25.80 7.78
CA GLU A 93 -35.20 26.23 8.09
C GLU A 93 -34.43 25.10 8.81
N LEU A 94 -35.03 24.44 9.82
CA LEU A 94 -34.43 23.34 10.56
C LEU A 94 -34.07 22.16 9.63
N LEU A 95 -35.00 21.73 8.77
CA LEU A 95 -34.79 20.63 7.84
C LEU A 95 -33.72 20.97 6.80
N GLY A 96 -33.71 22.22 6.31
CA GLY A 96 -32.68 22.73 5.39
C GLY A 96 -31.29 22.75 6.03
N ASN A 97 -31.17 23.24 7.26
CA ASN A 97 -29.93 23.26 8.01
C ASN A 97 -29.41 21.84 8.29
N LYS A 98 -30.32 20.91 8.66
CA LYS A 98 -29.99 19.51 8.90
C LYS A 98 -29.46 18.84 7.62
N GLN A 99 -30.12 19.08 6.49
CA GLN A 99 -29.65 18.58 5.20
C GLN A 99 -28.24 19.08 4.88
N GLN A 100 -27.97 20.37 5.08
CA GLN A 100 -26.65 20.95 4.85
C GLN A 100 -25.59 20.35 5.76
N GLN A 101 -25.92 20.11 7.04
CA GLN A 101 -25.01 19.44 7.98
C GLN A 101 -24.68 18.00 7.55
N ILE A 102 -25.70 17.24 7.10
CA ILE A 102 -25.50 15.87 6.58
C ILE A 102 -24.60 15.88 5.36
N ASN A 103 -24.83 16.80 4.40
CA ASN A 103 -23.98 16.92 3.22
C ASN A 103 -22.52 17.24 3.57
N ASN A 104 -22.30 18.16 4.51
CA ASN A 104 -20.96 18.50 5.00
C ASN A 104 -20.30 17.31 5.70
N TYR A 105 -21.06 16.59 6.52
CA TYR A 105 -20.59 15.38 7.21
C TYR A 105 -20.23 14.29 6.20
N GLN A 106 -21.06 14.03 5.21
CA GLN A 106 -20.80 13.06 4.14
C GLN A 106 -19.50 13.38 3.40
N GLN A 107 -19.26 14.66 3.04
CA GLN A 107 -18.01 15.08 2.41
C GLN A 107 -16.79 14.83 3.31
N ALA A 108 -16.93 15.15 4.60
CA ALA A 108 -15.86 14.91 5.58
C ALA A 108 -15.55 13.41 5.73
N ILE A 109 -16.58 12.57 5.78
CA ILE A 109 -16.43 11.10 5.85
C ILE A 109 -15.76 10.56 4.58
N GLN A 110 -16.17 11.00 3.38
CA GLN A 110 -15.53 10.58 2.14
C GLN A 110 -14.04 10.96 2.08
N LYS A 111 -13.69 12.14 2.59
CA LYS A 111 -12.29 12.55 2.72
C LYS A 111 -11.54 11.67 3.71
N GLN A 112 -12.14 11.39 4.86
CA GLN A 112 -11.55 10.52 5.88
C GLN A 112 -11.30 9.11 5.34
N ILE A 113 -12.27 8.52 4.62
CA ILE A 113 -12.13 7.19 4.00
C ILE A 113 -10.93 7.17 3.04
N LYS A 114 -10.77 8.20 2.19
CA LYS A 114 -9.63 8.30 1.27
C LYS A 114 -8.28 8.41 2.01
N GLU A 115 -8.24 9.14 3.10
CA GLU A 115 -7.04 9.27 3.93
C GLU A 115 -6.68 7.96 4.64
N GLU A 116 -7.67 7.24 5.14
CA GLU A 116 -7.47 5.93 5.77
C GLU A 116 -7.02 4.87 4.76
N ASP A 117 -7.58 4.84 3.55
CA ASP A 117 -7.15 3.96 2.46
C ASP A 117 -5.68 4.20 2.09
N LYS A 118 -5.32 5.49 1.94
CA LYS A 118 -3.94 5.87 1.68
C LYS A 118 -2.98 5.43 2.80
N LYS A 119 -3.39 5.60 4.05
CA LYS A 119 -2.59 5.16 5.21
C LYS A 119 -2.44 3.63 5.24
N ALA A 120 -3.54 2.90 5.01
CA ALA A 120 -3.54 1.45 4.97
C ALA A 120 -2.56 0.92 3.90
N THR A 121 -2.66 1.45 2.68
CA THR A 121 -1.77 1.11 1.57
C THR A 121 -0.32 1.48 1.89
N GLN A 122 -0.06 2.69 2.43
CA GLN A 122 1.29 3.13 2.75
C GLN A 122 1.95 2.28 3.83
N THR A 123 1.18 1.81 4.81
CA THR A 123 1.68 0.89 5.85
C THR A 123 2.24 -0.38 5.23
N VAL A 124 1.49 -1.01 4.32
CA VAL A 124 1.93 -2.24 3.65
C VAL A 124 3.15 -1.98 2.75
N ILE A 125 3.17 -0.87 2.02
CA ILE A 125 4.31 -0.49 1.18
C ILE A 125 5.56 -0.29 2.03
N ASN A 126 5.44 0.34 3.20
CA ASN A 126 6.58 0.54 4.11
C ASN A 126 7.12 -0.80 4.61
N ASP A 127 6.26 -1.72 5.02
CA ASP A 127 6.67 -3.07 5.47
C ASP A 127 7.45 -3.81 4.37
N ILE A 128 6.92 -3.80 3.13
CA ILE A 128 7.58 -4.40 1.97
C ILE A 128 8.95 -3.76 1.73
N ASN A 129 9.01 -2.43 1.73
CA ASN A 129 10.27 -1.70 1.52
C ASN A 129 11.31 -1.99 2.59
N ASP A 130 10.90 -2.04 3.86
CA ASP A 130 11.79 -2.33 4.97
C ASP A 130 12.32 -3.77 4.89
N TYR A 131 11.45 -4.72 4.55
CA TYR A 131 11.86 -6.11 4.32
C TYR A 131 12.83 -6.24 3.14
N VAL A 132 12.48 -5.67 1.96
CA VAL A 132 13.34 -5.70 0.76
C VAL A 132 14.71 -5.09 1.05
N LYS A 133 14.77 -4.01 1.81
CA LYS A 133 16.02 -3.38 2.25
C LYS A 133 16.85 -4.29 3.15
N ALA A 134 16.21 -4.98 4.10
CA ALA A 134 16.90 -5.94 4.98
C ALA A 134 17.38 -7.16 4.19
N TYR A 135 16.55 -7.70 3.30
CA TYR A 135 16.86 -8.80 2.40
C TYR A 135 18.06 -8.47 1.51
N GLY A 136 18.02 -7.33 0.83
CA GLY A 136 19.12 -6.88 -0.04
C GLY A 136 20.45 -6.77 0.69
N LYS A 137 20.46 -6.20 1.90
CA LYS A 137 21.65 -6.14 2.75
C LYS A 137 22.18 -7.55 3.13
N LYS A 138 21.27 -8.45 3.50
CA LYS A 138 21.61 -9.81 3.92
C LYS A 138 22.18 -10.64 2.77
N GLN A 139 21.63 -10.48 1.57
CA GLN A 139 22.05 -11.22 0.37
C GLN A 139 23.21 -10.56 -0.38
N GLY A 140 23.56 -9.32 -0.02
CA GLY A 140 24.67 -8.60 -0.64
C GLY A 140 24.31 -7.92 -1.97
N HIS A 141 23.01 -7.77 -2.28
CA HIS A 141 22.57 -7.03 -3.45
C HIS A 141 22.85 -5.53 -3.29
N GLN A 142 23.40 -4.91 -4.31
CA GLN A 142 23.66 -3.45 -4.31
C GLN A 142 22.38 -2.67 -4.61
N ILE A 143 21.54 -3.17 -5.51
CA ILE A 143 20.30 -2.55 -5.96
C ILE A 143 19.26 -3.66 -6.17
N ILE A 144 18.05 -3.43 -5.65
CA ILE A 144 16.85 -4.20 -5.98
C ILE A 144 15.84 -3.23 -6.58
N PHE A 145 15.45 -3.44 -7.83
CA PHE A 145 14.47 -2.60 -8.51
C PHE A 145 13.04 -3.05 -8.18
N GLY A 146 12.13 -2.09 -8.01
CA GLY A 146 10.68 -2.38 -7.93
C GLY A 146 10.04 -2.33 -9.31
N ALA A 147 9.57 -3.45 -9.85
CA ALA A 147 8.78 -3.49 -11.06
C ALA A 147 7.30 -3.27 -10.72
N SER A 148 6.67 -2.29 -11.39
CA SER A 148 5.24 -1.97 -11.18
C SER A 148 4.34 -2.32 -12.36
N GLY A 149 4.88 -2.95 -13.40
CA GLY A 149 4.16 -3.19 -14.66
C GLY A 149 3.92 -1.95 -15.52
N SER A 150 4.38 -0.76 -15.08
CA SER A 150 4.22 0.50 -15.82
C SER A 150 5.36 0.78 -16.82
N GLY A 151 6.18 -0.22 -17.13
CA GLY A 151 7.30 -0.08 -18.08
C GLY A 151 8.61 0.43 -17.47
N ASN A 152 8.71 0.53 -16.15
CA ASN A 152 9.96 0.87 -15.47
C ASN A 152 11.03 -0.25 -15.59
N ILE A 153 10.60 -1.50 -15.81
CA ILE A 153 11.43 -2.61 -16.24
C ILE A 153 10.76 -3.24 -17.47
N MET A 154 11.39 -3.11 -18.64
CA MET A 154 10.84 -3.62 -19.91
C MET A 154 11.22 -5.09 -20.14
N TYR A 155 12.38 -5.49 -19.65
CA TYR A 155 12.91 -6.85 -19.77
C TYR A 155 13.84 -7.14 -18.60
N ALA A 156 13.72 -8.31 -18.04
CA ALA A 156 14.68 -8.89 -17.11
C ALA A 156 14.71 -10.41 -17.30
N ASN A 157 15.85 -11.04 -16.97
CA ASN A 157 15.96 -12.49 -16.95
C ASN A 157 15.19 -13.04 -15.72
N GLU A 158 14.59 -14.22 -15.84
CA GLU A 158 13.90 -14.90 -14.71
C GLU A 158 14.80 -15.07 -13.49
N ALA A 159 16.09 -15.34 -13.70
CA ALA A 159 17.07 -15.43 -12.61
C ALA A 159 17.28 -14.13 -11.81
N SER A 160 16.84 -12.99 -12.35
CA SER A 160 16.88 -11.68 -11.68
C SER A 160 15.59 -11.37 -10.90
N ASP A 161 14.57 -12.21 -10.97
CA ASP A 161 13.28 -12.03 -10.27
C ASP A 161 13.35 -12.60 -8.86
N LEU A 162 13.40 -11.72 -7.86
CA LEU A 162 13.40 -12.09 -6.44
C LEU A 162 12.00 -12.06 -5.81
N THR A 163 10.96 -11.85 -6.62
CA THR A 163 9.60 -11.62 -6.10
C THR A 163 9.12 -12.75 -5.19
N GLN A 164 9.33 -14.00 -5.61
CA GLN A 164 8.87 -15.16 -4.84
C GLN A 164 9.64 -15.33 -3.54
N ASP A 165 10.97 -15.22 -3.57
CA ASP A 165 11.83 -15.36 -2.40
C ASP A 165 11.54 -14.28 -1.36
N VAL A 166 11.37 -13.02 -1.83
CA VAL A 166 11.01 -11.89 -0.98
C VAL A 166 9.61 -12.09 -0.39
N LEU A 167 8.63 -12.55 -1.18
CA LEU A 167 7.26 -12.77 -0.72
C LEU A 167 7.17 -13.87 0.34
N GLU A 168 7.86 -14.98 0.13
CA GLU A 168 7.92 -16.08 1.09
C GLU A 168 8.53 -15.63 2.41
N GLY A 169 9.66 -14.95 2.34
CA GLY A 169 10.33 -14.44 3.53
C GLY A 169 9.52 -13.38 4.27
N LEU A 170 8.89 -12.45 3.53
CA LEU A 170 8.01 -11.42 4.08
C LEU A 170 6.81 -12.03 4.81
N ASN A 171 6.19 -13.07 4.22
CA ASN A 171 5.08 -13.78 4.85
C ASN A 171 5.53 -14.60 6.07
N SER A 172 6.71 -15.21 6.00
CA SER A 172 7.28 -15.97 7.13
C SER A 172 7.59 -15.06 8.32
N GLU A 173 8.17 -13.86 8.07
CA GLU A 173 8.44 -12.89 9.13
C GLU A 173 7.17 -12.39 9.78
N PHE A 174 6.12 -12.18 8.98
CA PHE A 174 4.82 -11.70 9.46
C PHE A 174 4.10 -12.74 10.34
N GLU A 175 4.19 -14.04 10.01
CA GLU A 175 3.56 -15.11 10.79
C GLU A 175 4.31 -15.42 12.09
N GLY A 176 5.58 -15.02 12.17
CA GLY A 176 6.44 -15.32 13.29
C GLY A 176 6.92 -16.78 13.27
N PRO A 177 7.82 -17.17 14.20
CA PRO A 177 8.30 -18.54 14.34
C PRO A 177 7.22 -19.48 14.89
#